data_7017c71e5adffb30bd09f8fade54dcb5
#
_entry.id   7017c71e5adffb30bd09f8fade54dcb5
#
_cell.length_a   1.000
_cell.length_b   1.000
_cell.length_c   1.000
_cell.angle_alpha   90.00
_cell.angle_beta   90.00
_cell.angle_gamma   90.00
#
_symmetry.space_group_name_H-M   'P 1'
#
loop_
_entity.id
_entity.type
_entity.pdbx_description
1 polymer ?
#
loop_
_entity_poly.entity_id
_entity_poly.type
_entity_poly.pdbx_seq_one_letter_code
_entity_poly.pdbx_strand_id
1 'polypeptide(L)'
;IIRSIAGNYAPSEVNMYMIDFGSMILKNFAELNHCGGVVCVSDDEKLKNLFKLLNTEVKNRKERFAEAGVSSFVAYKETGKTDLSQIIVFIDNLTALKEMYLQDQDYLLPLCRDGIAVGISFVVANAQTSGIGYRYLNNFEGRITLFCNETSEYGMMFEGCRMKLPDIPGRSLVQ
;
A
#
# COMPACT_ATOMS: atom_id res chain seq x y z
N ILE A 1 0.74 7.16 -10.05
CA ILE A 1 0.86 7.42 -8.60
C ILE A 1 2.33 7.66 -8.23
N ILE A 2 3.27 6.68 -8.37
CA ILE A 2 4.67 6.79 -7.93
C ILE A 2 5.35 8.05 -8.49
N ARG A 3 5.29 8.28 -9.81
CA ARG A 3 5.87 9.48 -10.46
C ARG A 3 5.26 10.77 -9.95
N SER A 4 3.96 10.78 -9.69
CA SER A 4 3.27 11.97 -9.15
C SER A 4 3.75 12.29 -7.74
N ILE A 5 3.91 11.28 -6.89
CA ILE A 5 4.45 11.45 -5.53
C ILE A 5 5.89 12.00 -5.62
N ALA A 6 6.76 11.35 -6.38
CA ALA A 6 8.15 11.76 -6.51
C ALA A 6 8.35 13.15 -7.12
N GLY A 7 7.38 13.63 -7.92
CA GLY A 7 7.43 14.97 -8.52
C GLY A 7 6.84 16.09 -7.66
N ASN A 8 6.03 15.77 -6.65
CA ASN A 8 5.32 16.78 -5.85
C ASN A 8 5.76 16.85 -4.38
N TYR A 9 6.45 15.83 -3.87
CA TYR A 9 6.88 15.76 -2.48
C TYR A 9 8.39 15.55 -2.40
N ALA A 10 9.01 16.03 -1.34
CA ALA A 10 10.42 15.75 -1.07
C ALA A 10 10.60 14.35 -0.42
N PRO A 11 11.78 13.72 -0.53
CA PRO A 11 12.07 12.45 0.16
C PRO A 11 11.94 12.53 1.69
N SER A 12 12.12 13.71 2.26
CA SER A 12 11.88 13.97 3.69
C SER A 12 10.40 13.99 4.09
N GLU A 13 9.50 14.14 3.12
CA GLU A 13 8.05 14.16 3.35
C GLU A 13 7.42 12.79 3.11
N VAL A 14 7.89 12.08 2.06
CA VAL A 14 7.34 10.78 1.67
C VAL A 14 8.45 9.80 1.32
N ASN A 15 8.41 8.63 1.94
CA ASN A 15 9.25 7.48 1.60
C ASN A 15 8.40 6.36 1.00
N MET A 16 8.94 5.65 0.02
CA MET A 16 8.24 4.59 -0.68
C MET A 16 9.00 3.27 -0.55
N TYR A 17 8.28 2.19 -0.27
CA TYR A 17 8.77 0.82 -0.38
C TYR A 17 7.95 0.08 -1.41
N MET A 18 8.54 -0.87 -2.11
CA MET A 18 7.91 -1.56 -3.21
C MET A 18 8.07 -3.07 -3.05
N ILE A 19 6.96 -3.80 -3.19
CA ILE A 19 6.89 -5.26 -3.22
C ILE A 19 6.38 -5.64 -4.61
N ASP A 20 7.27 -6.17 -5.44
CA ASP A 20 7.01 -6.48 -6.84
C ASP A 20 6.97 -8.00 -7.03
N PHE A 21 5.77 -8.55 -6.97
CA PHE A 21 5.47 -9.97 -7.17
C PHE A 21 4.72 -10.23 -8.48
N GLY A 22 4.64 -9.21 -9.33
CA GLY A 22 3.94 -9.25 -10.60
C GLY A 22 4.88 -9.08 -11.79
N SER A 23 4.89 -7.88 -12.31
CA SER A 23 5.48 -7.56 -13.62
C SER A 23 6.94 -7.12 -13.57
N MET A 24 7.56 -7.03 -12.41
CA MET A 24 8.90 -6.45 -12.17
C MET A 24 9.03 -4.98 -12.63
N ILE A 25 7.92 -4.29 -12.82
CA ILE A 25 7.91 -2.88 -13.26
C ILE A 25 8.30 -1.94 -12.11
N LEU A 26 7.96 -2.28 -10.87
CA LEU A 26 8.29 -1.45 -9.70
C LEU A 26 9.79 -1.33 -9.48
N LYS A 27 10.58 -2.31 -9.93
CA LYS A 27 12.03 -2.27 -9.89
C LYS A 27 12.63 -1.06 -10.63
N ASN A 28 11.94 -0.55 -11.63
CA ASN A 28 12.39 0.65 -12.38
C ASN A 28 12.38 1.93 -11.54
N PHE A 29 11.77 1.91 -10.36
CA PHE A 29 11.73 3.04 -9.43
C PHE A 29 12.75 2.93 -8.29
N ALA A 30 13.62 1.90 -8.30
CA ALA A 30 14.60 1.66 -7.24
C ALA A 30 15.58 2.83 -7.04
N GLU A 31 15.90 3.55 -8.13
CA GLU A 31 16.86 4.68 -8.12
C GLU A 31 16.23 6.01 -7.65
N LEU A 32 14.92 6.05 -7.37
CA LEU A 32 14.29 7.26 -6.84
C LEU A 32 14.79 7.55 -5.43
N ASN A 33 15.11 8.80 -5.14
CA ASN A 33 15.52 9.23 -3.79
C ASN A 33 14.47 8.95 -2.71
N HIS A 34 13.21 8.76 -3.10
CA HIS A 34 12.09 8.39 -2.21
C HIS A 34 12.04 6.90 -1.91
N CYS A 35 12.76 6.07 -2.68
CA CYS A 35 12.67 4.62 -2.60
C CYS A 35 13.59 4.09 -1.50
N GLY A 36 13.00 3.56 -0.42
CA GLY A 36 13.73 2.89 0.65
C GLY A 36 14.11 1.44 0.31
N GLY A 37 13.50 0.86 -0.73
CA GLY A 37 13.83 -0.48 -1.20
C GLY A 37 12.75 -1.10 -2.08
N VAL A 38 13.20 -2.04 -2.93
CA VAL A 38 12.34 -2.89 -3.76
C VAL A 38 12.58 -4.35 -3.39
N VAL A 39 11.51 -5.07 -3.14
CA VAL A 39 11.50 -6.51 -2.80
C VAL A 39 10.86 -7.25 -3.97
N CYS A 40 11.56 -8.21 -4.53
CA CYS A 40 11.06 -9.08 -5.60
C CYS A 40 10.81 -10.51 -5.08
N VAL A 41 10.21 -11.36 -5.92
CA VAL A 41 9.77 -12.73 -5.56
C VAL A 41 10.84 -13.59 -4.89
N SER A 42 12.11 -13.42 -5.20
CA SER A 42 13.20 -14.23 -4.61
C SER A 42 13.90 -13.59 -3.41
N ASP A 43 13.39 -12.46 -2.92
CA ASP A 43 14.06 -11.65 -1.89
C ASP A 43 13.45 -11.90 -0.48
N ASP A 44 13.37 -13.15 -0.04
CA ASP A 44 12.72 -13.56 1.23
C ASP A 44 13.25 -12.79 2.46
N GLU A 45 14.55 -12.64 2.56
CA GLU A 45 15.17 -11.88 3.67
C GLU A 45 14.79 -10.40 3.62
N LYS A 46 14.79 -9.79 2.44
CA LYS A 46 14.40 -8.39 2.30
C LYS A 46 12.93 -8.19 2.65
N LEU A 47 12.06 -9.13 2.27
CA LEU A 47 10.64 -9.08 2.64
C LEU A 47 10.44 -9.14 4.16
N LYS A 48 11.09 -10.08 4.82
CA LYS A 48 11.05 -10.22 6.29
C LYS A 48 11.58 -8.95 6.97
N ASN A 49 12.69 -8.41 6.47
CA ASN A 49 13.28 -7.18 7.01
C ASN A 49 12.36 -5.97 6.80
N LEU A 50 11.69 -5.87 5.65
CA LEU A 50 10.72 -4.82 5.40
C LEU A 50 9.54 -4.90 6.37
N PHE A 51 8.95 -6.07 6.58
CA PHE A 51 7.87 -6.22 7.57
C PHE A 51 8.32 -5.92 8.99
N LYS A 52 9.54 -6.33 9.36
CA LYS A 52 10.12 -5.99 10.66
C LYS A 52 10.30 -4.48 10.82
N LEU A 53 10.82 -3.81 9.78
CA LEU A 53 10.97 -2.34 9.75
C LEU A 53 9.62 -1.67 9.95
N LEU A 54 8.60 -2.02 9.16
CA LEU A 54 7.27 -1.41 9.25
C LEU A 54 6.64 -1.60 10.64
N ASN A 55 6.75 -2.80 11.21
CA ASN A 55 6.23 -3.07 12.56
C ASN A 55 6.98 -2.27 13.63
N THR A 56 8.29 -2.09 13.47
CA THR A 56 9.11 -1.25 14.36
C THR A 56 8.70 0.21 14.26
N GLU A 57 8.51 0.70 13.03
CA GLU A 57 8.02 2.07 12.79
C GLU A 57 6.64 2.32 13.41
N VAL A 58 5.70 1.38 13.29
CA VAL A 58 4.40 1.48 13.96
C VAL A 58 4.55 1.71 15.46
N LYS A 59 5.44 0.96 16.12
CA LYS A 59 5.69 1.10 17.58
C LYS A 59 6.34 2.43 17.91
N ASN A 60 7.43 2.76 17.24
CA ASN A 60 8.20 4.00 17.48
C ASN A 60 7.31 5.24 17.29
N ARG A 61 6.47 5.24 16.26
CA ARG A 61 5.57 6.36 15.98
C ARG A 61 4.48 6.49 17.03
N LYS A 62 3.89 5.40 17.50
CA LYS A 62 2.91 5.41 18.59
C LYS A 62 3.53 5.99 19.88
N GLU A 63 4.77 5.63 20.22
CA GLU A 63 5.49 6.19 21.36
C GLU A 63 5.69 7.70 21.21
N ARG A 64 6.18 8.15 20.05
CA ARG A 64 6.36 9.60 19.77
C ARG A 64 5.05 10.37 19.78
N PHE A 65 3.95 9.76 19.35
CA PHE A 65 2.64 10.41 19.40
C PHE A 65 2.15 10.54 20.85
N ALA A 66 2.34 9.51 21.67
CA ALA A 66 2.03 9.57 23.09
C ALA A 66 2.83 10.66 23.82
N GLU A 67 4.13 10.77 23.56
CA GLU A 67 5.00 11.83 24.09
C GLU A 67 4.56 13.24 23.64
N ALA A 68 4.03 13.35 22.41
CA ALA A 68 3.52 14.61 21.88
C ALA A 68 2.06 14.91 22.30
N GLY A 69 1.40 13.98 23.00
CA GLY A 69 -0.01 14.13 23.43
C GLY A 69 -1.00 14.04 22.28
N VAL A 70 -0.66 13.35 21.18
CA VAL A 70 -1.51 13.18 20.00
C VAL A 70 -1.75 11.69 19.70
N SER A 71 -2.77 11.38 18.89
CA SER A 71 -3.17 10.00 18.60
C SER A 71 -2.97 9.57 17.14
N SER A 72 -2.58 10.49 16.25
CA SER A 72 -2.45 10.19 14.83
C SER A 72 -1.29 10.93 14.16
N PHE A 73 -0.87 10.42 13.01
CA PHE A 73 0.16 11.05 12.20
C PHE A 73 -0.25 12.47 11.73
N VAL A 74 -1.51 12.65 11.36
CA VAL A 74 -2.02 13.97 10.95
C VAL A 74 -1.90 14.97 12.10
N ALA A 75 -2.44 14.60 13.28
CA ALA A 75 -2.34 15.45 14.46
C ALA A 75 -0.88 15.74 14.87
N TYR A 76 0.02 14.75 14.71
CA TYR A 76 1.45 14.95 14.95
C TYR A 76 2.06 15.99 14.01
N LYS A 77 1.72 15.94 12.72
CA LYS A 77 2.19 16.94 11.73
C LYS A 77 1.61 18.34 12.02
N GLU A 78 0.37 18.42 12.49
CA GLU A 78 -0.27 19.69 12.89
C GLU A 78 0.43 20.38 14.08
N THR A 79 1.20 19.66 14.89
CA THR A 79 2.07 20.27 15.92
C THR A 79 3.28 21.00 15.35
N GLY A 80 3.48 21.01 14.03
CA GLY A 80 4.62 21.62 13.34
C GLY A 80 5.86 20.73 13.26
N LYS A 81 5.80 19.49 13.74
CA LYS A 81 6.91 18.53 13.66
C LYS A 81 7.06 17.98 12.23
N THR A 82 8.30 17.94 11.73
CA THR A 82 8.64 17.53 10.37
C THR A 82 9.57 16.31 10.31
N ASP A 83 9.91 15.74 11.45
CA ASP A 83 10.87 14.66 11.63
C ASP A 83 10.38 13.25 11.23
N LEU A 84 9.10 13.12 10.89
CA LEU A 84 8.51 11.89 10.37
C LEU A 84 7.99 12.09 8.96
N SER A 85 8.44 11.27 8.02
CA SER A 85 7.89 11.16 6.67
C SER A 85 6.67 10.24 6.63
N GLN A 86 5.77 10.43 5.70
CA GLN A 86 4.79 9.40 5.35
C GLN A 86 5.50 8.23 4.68
N ILE A 87 5.11 7.01 5.01
CA ILE A 87 5.59 5.81 4.33
C ILE A 87 4.46 5.28 3.45
N ILE A 88 4.77 5.00 2.19
CA ILE A 88 3.82 4.37 1.26
C ILE A 88 4.44 3.07 0.74
N VAL A 89 3.73 1.97 0.95
CA VAL A 89 4.14 0.64 0.48
C VAL A 89 3.30 0.27 -0.75
N PHE A 90 3.95 0.13 -1.88
CA PHE A 90 3.34 -0.34 -3.12
C PHE A 90 3.49 -1.86 -3.21
N ILE A 91 2.38 -2.55 -3.48
CA ILE A 91 2.36 -4.01 -3.64
C ILE A 91 1.77 -4.32 -5.02
N ASP A 92 2.58 -4.91 -5.88
CA ASP A 92 2.12 -5.46 -7.15
C ASP A 92 1.93 -6.98 -7.00
N ASN A 93 0.70 -7.45 -7.28
CA ASN A 93 0.26 -8.83 -7.14
C ASN A 93 0.19 -9.32 -5.68
N LEU A 94 -0.78 -8.79 -4.92
CA LEU A 94 -1.06 -9.24 -3.56
C LEU A 94 -1.37 -10.74 -3.48
N THR A 95 -2.02 -11.31 -4.50
CA THR A 95 -2.34 -12.75 -4.53
C THR A 95 -1.08 -13.59 -4.42
N ALA A 96 -0.09 -13.33 -5.27
CA ALA A 96 1.19 -14.05 -5.22
C ALA A 96 1.91 -13.86 -3.87
N LEU A 97 1.93 -12.65 -3.34
CA LEU A 97 2.52 -12.38 -2.02
C LEU A 97 1.83 -13.20 -0.92
N LYS A 98 0.49 -13.28 -0.93
CA LYS A 98 -0.27 -14.07 0.05
C LYS A 98 0.02 -15.56 -0.07
N GLU A 99 0.02 -16.09 -1.28
CA GLU A 99 0.25 -17.52 -1.53
C GLU A 99 1.66 -17.96 -1.14
N MET A 100 2.65 -17.12 -1.35
CA MET A 100 4.05 -17.47 -1.09
C MET A 100 4.50 -17.23 0.34
N TYR A 101 3.97 -16.20 1.03
CA TYR A 101 4.56 -15.72 2.27
C TYR A 101 3.58 -15.50 3.42
N LEU A 102 2.28 -15.44 3.18
CA LEU A 102 1.31 -15.07 4.20
C LEU A 102 0.31 -16.19 4.55
N GLN A 103 0.55 -17.42 4.08
CA GLN A 103 -0.36 -18.54 4.35
C GLN A 103 -0.38 -18.93 5.83
N ASP A 104 0.80 -19.02 6.44
CA ASP A 104 0.93 -19.43 7.84
C ASP A 104 0.64 -18.30 8.81
N GLN A 105 1.11 -17.08 8.48
CA GLN A 105 0.90 -15.91 9.31
C GLN A 105 0.79 -14.64 8.45
N ASP A 106 -0.36 -13.99 8.53
CA ASP A 106 -0.63 -12.76 7.81
C ASP A 106 -0.10 -11.53 8.56
N TYR A 107 1.15 -11.17 8.29
CA TYR A 107 1.79 -9.99 8.87
C TYR A 107 1.32 -8.67 8.24
N LEU A 108 0.77 -8.73 7.03
CA LEU A 108 0.42 -7.54 6.24
C LEU A 108 -0.94 -6.95 6.66
N LEU A 109 -1.93 -7.81 6.91
CA LEU A 109 -3.28 -7.35 7.23
C LEU A 109 -3.35 -6.40 8.43
N PRO A 110 -2.66 -6.68 9.57
CA PRO A 110 -2.60 -5.74 10.68
C PRO A 110 -1.95 -4.41 10.31
N LEU A 111 -0.92 -4.43 9.45
CA LEU A 111 -0.27 -3.21 8.97
C LEU A 111 -1.19 -2.39 8.07
N CYS A 112 -1.97 -3.02 7.18
CA CYS A 112 -2.96 -2.33 6.36
C CYS A 112 -4.05 -1.67 7.21
N ARG A 113 -4.48 -2.33 8.29
CA ARG A 113 -5.52 -1.82 9.20
C ARG A 113 -5.03 -0.66 10.05
N ASP A 114 -3.87 -0.82 10.68
CA ASP A 114 -3.39 0.09 11.74
C ASP A 114 -2.40 1.14 11.22
N GLY A 115 -1.84 0.93 10.04
CA GLY A 115 -0.75 1.75 9.49
C GLY A 115 -1.16 3.19 9.20
N ILE A 116 -2.36 3.41 8.69
CA ILE A 116 -2.80 4.75 8.27
C ILE A 116 -2.78 5.76 9.44
N ALA A 117 -3.14 5.31 10.63
CA ALA A 117 -3.13 6.13 11.83
C ALA A 117 -1.73 6.62 12.20
N VAL A 118 -0.69 5.86 11.82
CA VAL A 118 0.71 6.19 12.10
C VAL A 118 1.47 6.69 10.87
N GLY A 119 0.77 7.02 9.77
CA GLY A 119 1.38 7.55 8.54
C GLY A 119 2.07 6.48 7.69
N ILE A 120 1.56 5.24 7.72
CA ILE A 120 1.98 4.15 6.83
C ILE A 120 0.77 3.75 5.99
N SER A 121 0.84 3.97 4.69
CA SER A 121 -0.23 3.68 3.74
C SER A 121 0.18 2.58 2.77
N PHE A 122 -0.81 1.87 2.23
CA PHE A 122 -0.58 0.81 1.26
C PHE A 122 -1.32 1.11 -0.04
N VAL A 123 -0.66 0.87 -1.16
CA VAL A 123 -1.24 0.89 -2.50
C VAL A 123 -1.09 -0.51 -3.07
N VAL A 124 -2.21 -1.19 -3.26
CA VAL A 124 -2.23 -2.58 -3.69
C VAL A 124 -2.77 -2.67 -5.11
N ALA A 125 -2.02 -3.31 -5.98
CA ALA A 125 -2.47 -3.69 -7.33
C ALA A 125 -2.62 -5.22 -7.41
N ASN A 126 -3.67 -5.66 -8.08
CA ASN A 126 -3.92 -7.07 -8.32
C ASN A 126 -4.68 -7.26 -9.64
N ALA A 127 -4.41 -8.35 -10.34
CA ALA A 127 -5.05 -8.61 -11.63
C ALA A 127 -6.54 -8.95 -11.49
N GLN A 128 -6.93 -9.59 -10.39
CA GLN A 128 -8.32 -10.00 -10.11
C GLN A 128 -8.73 -9.57 -8.71
N THR A 129 -9.93 -9.06 -8.57
CA THR A 129 -10.49 -8.62 -7.27
C THR A 129 -10.63 -9.79 -6.30
N SER A 130 -11.03 -10.95 -6.80
CA SER A 130 -11.19 -12.20 -6.02
C SER A 130 -9.93 -12.58 -5.25
N GLY A 131 -8.75 -12.32 -5.81
CA GLY A 131 -7.46 -12.60 -5.17
C GLY A 131 -7.16 -11.72 -3.97
N ILE A 132 -7.71 -10.50 -3.91
CA ILE A 132 -7.52 -9.58 -2.78
C ILE A 132 -8.26 -10.12 -1.55
N GLY A 133 -9.54 -10.44 -1.69
CA GLY A 133 -10.42 -10.93 -0.63
C GLY A 133 -10.96 -9.81 0.27
N TYR A 134 -12.16 -10.01 0.81
CA TYR A 134 -12.88 -9.00 1.60
C TYR A 134 -12.13 -8.52 2.85
N ARG A 135 -11.35 -9.38 3.49
CA ARG A 135 -10.57 -9.00 4.67
C ARG A 135 -9.58 -7.86 4.38
N TYR A 136 -9.01 -7.85 3.18
CA TYR A 136 -8.14 -6.76 2.73
C TYR A 136 -8.93 -5.58 2.20
N LEU A 137 -9.92 -5.83 1.32
CA LEU A 137 -10.71 -4.77 0.70
C LEU A 137 -11.35 -3.82 1.72
N ASN A 138 -11.79 -4.35 2.87
CA ASN A 138 -12.41 -3.54 3.92
C ASN A 138 -11.45 -2.55 4.62
N ASN A 139 -10.13 -2.66 4.37
CA ASN A 139 -9.15 -1.72 4.90
C ASN A 139 -8.73 -0.65 3.86
N PHE A 140 -9.31 -0.68 2.66
CA PHE A 140 -9.03 0.29 1.60
C PHE A 140 -10.30 1.07 1.24
N GLU A 141 -10.29 2.37 1.55
CA GLU A 141 -11.37 3.28 1.19
C GLU A 141 -11.28 3.67 -0.29
N GLY A 142 -10.09 4.06 -0.74
CA GLY A 142 -9.85 4.40 -2.14
C GLY A 142 -9.72 3.15 -3.00
N ARG A 143 -10.62 2.99 -3.97
CA ARG A 143 -10.65 1.83 -4.87
C ARG A 143 -10.69 2.29 -6.31
N ILE A 144 -9.88 1.63 -7.14
CA ILE A 144 -9.81 1.89 -8.58
C ILE A 144 -9.88 0.55 -9.30
N THR A 145 -10.77 0.42 -10.27
CA THR A 145 -10.78 -0.75 -11.16
C THR A 145 -10.72 -0.31 -12.61
N LEU A 146 -9.99 -1.07 -13.41
CA LEU A 146 -9.95 -0.94 -14.87
C LEU A 146 -11.01 -1.87 -15.49
N PHE A 147 -10.94 -2.06 -16.82
CA PHE A 147 -11.80 -3.02 -17.49
C PHE A 147 -11.61 -4.43 -16.91
N CYS A 148 -12.73 -5.07 -16.57
CA CYS A 148 -12.78 -6.47 -16.13
C CYS A 148 -13.70 -7.24 -17.06
N ASN A 149 -13.35 -8.49 -17.39
CA ASN A 149 -14.17 -9.35 -18.22
C ASN A 149 -15.50 -9.70 -17.54
N GLU A 150 -15.42 -10.01 -16.25
CA GLU A 150 -16.55 -10.42 -15.43
C GLU A 150 -17.20 -9.24 -14.69
N THR A 151 -18.52 -9.08 -14.84
CA THR A 151 -19.25 -8.01 -14.15
C THR A 151 -19.22 -8.16 -12.62
N SER A 152 -19.08 -9.38 -12.12
CA SER A 152 -18.95 -9.67 -10.69
C SER A 152 -17.74 -8.99 -10.04
N GLU A 153 -16.65 -8.80 -10.76
CA GLU A 153 -15.44 -8.11 -10.28
C GLU A 153 -15.75 -6.66 -9.86
N TYR A 154 -16.60 -5.96 -10.63
CA TYR A 154 -17.02 -4.60 -10.26
C TYR A 154 -17.87 -4.59 -8.99
N GLY A 155 -18.77 -5.57 -8.83
CA GLY A 155 -19.60 -5.71 -7.64
C GLY A 155 -18.80 -6.04 -6.38
N MET A 156 -17.68 -6.74 -6.51
CA MET A 156 -16.75 -7.00 -5.40
C MET A 156 -15.98 -5.75 -4.98
N MET A 157 -15.60 -4.90 -5.93
CA MET A 157 -14.88 -3.65 -5.65
C MET A 157 -15.80 -2.56 -5.11
N PHE A 158 -17.00 -2.43 -5.69
CA PHE A 158 -17.94 -1.36 -5.40
C PHE A 158 -19.32 -1.97 -5.11
N GLU A 159 -19.73 -1.94 -3.86
CA GLU A 159 -20.99 -2.52 -3.42
C GLU A 159 -22.17 -1.99 -4.25
N GLY A 160 -22.96 -2.91 -4.80
CA GLY A 160 -24.12 -2.57 -5.61
C GLY A 160 -23.80 -2.06 -7.02
N CYS A 161 -22.54 -2.03 -7.44
CA CYS A 161 -22.17 -1.58 -8.78
C CYS A 161 -22.68 -2.54 -9.84
N ARG A 162 -23.45 -2.01 -10.80
CA ARG A 162 -23.94 -2.74 -11.99
C ARG A 162 -23.33 -2.21 -13.30
N MET A 163 -22.42 -1.26 -13.19
CA MET A 163 -21.72 -0.70 -14.34
C MET A 163 -20.68 -1.67 -14.87
N LYS A 164 -20.50 -1.69 -16.17
CA LYS A 164 -19.39 -2.35 -16.84
C LYS A 164 -18.62 -1.31 -17.66
N LEU A 165 -17.31 -1.27 -17.48
CA LEU A 165 -16.47 -0.40 -18.29
C LEU A 165 -16.33 -0.98 -19.71
N PRO A 166 -16.27 -0.13 -20.74
CA PRO A 166 -15.77 -0.56 -22.05
C PRO A 166 -14.27 -0.84 -21.96
N ASP A 167 -13.79 -1.73 -22.82
CA ASP A 167 -12.36 -2.03 -22.96
C ASP A 167 -11.63 -0.87 -23.67
N ILE A 168 -11.38 0.18 -22.92
CA ILE A 168 -10.64 1.36 -23.36
C ILE A 168 -9.44 1.54 -22.40
N PRO A 169 -8.19 1.48 -22.91
CA PRO A 169 -7.01 1.66 -22.08
C PRO A 169 -7.06 2.94 -21.24
N GLY A 170 -6.77 2.80 -19.94
CA GLY A 170 -6.75 3.90 -18.99
C GLY A 170 -8.11 4.37 -18.45
N ARG A 171 -9.22 3.85 -18.94
CA ARG A 171 -10.54 4.12 -18.36
C ARG A 171 -10.74 3.30 -17.08
N SER A 172 -11.19 3.97 -16.03
CA SER A 172 -11.35 3.37 -14.69
C SER A 172 -12.66 3.77 -14.03
N LEU A 173 -13.13 2.94 -13.10
CA LEU A 173 -14.06 3.34 -12.05
C LEU A 173 -13.24 3.64 -10.79
N VAL A 174 -13.65 4.68 -10.07
CA VAL A 174 -13.00 5.15 -8.85
C VAL A 174 -14.08 5.38 -7.78
N GLN A 175 -13.78 5.00 -6.55
CA GLN A 175 -14.56 5.34 -5.36
C GLN A 175 -13.80 6.39 -4.59
#